data_c83972ff5d18d2abe28a68c3b92548c1
#
_entry.id   c83972ff5d18d2abe28a68c3b92548c1
#
_cell.length_a   1.000
_cell.length_b   1.000
_cell.length_c   1.000
_cell.angle_alpha   90.00
_cell.angle_beta   90.00
_cell.angle_gamma   90.00
#
_symmetry.space_group_name_H-M   'P 1'
#
loop_
_entity.id
_entity.type
_entity.pdbx_description
1 polymer ?
#
loop_
_entity_poly.entity_id
_entity_poly.type
_entity_poly.pdbx_seq_one_letter_code
_entity_poly.pdbx_strand_id
1 'polypeptide(L)'
;MPIQPLIVGNPVLVVVDIQQGGGMPVADVGIPHMPGHAERVERAEKLVAAARAADVPVVFFQEVHRPSGVDFGRELDGTEGVHCVEGQPGTDLEPSLRPLPDEFHIVKRRYSGFIGTDFDIVLRGLRASTLILVGGLTDVCVHYTFADAHQRDYYVRVVTDCVGGSSQYLHDAALAAMEYLQTGAQRTTDEILAAFVELEQPVLEGATR
;
A
#
# COMPACT_ATOMS: atom_id res chain seq x y z
N MET A 1 -4.07 25.60 -5.97
CA MET A 1 -4.98 24.81 -6.84
C MET A 1 -6.13 24.27 -6.00
N PRO A 2 -7.33 24.02 -6.55
CA PRO A 2 -8.37 23.37 -5.76
C PRO A 2 -7.90 21.97 -5.33
N ILE A 3 -8.31 21.55 -4.13
CA ILE A 3 -8.04 20.19 -3.63
C ILE A 3 -8.75 19.21 -4.58
N GLN A 4 -8.02 18.24 -5.08
CA GLN A 4 -8.58 17.23 -5.97
C GLN A 4 -9.57 16.33 -5.22
N PRO A 5 -10.60 15.81 -5.91
CA PRO A 5 -11.46 14.77 -5.33
C PRO A 5 -10.64 13.61 -4.77
N LEU A 6 -11.18 12.89 -3.81
CA LEU A 6 -10.51 11.73 -3.21
C LEU A 6 -10.17 10.69 -4.28
N ILE A 7 -11.14 10.37 -5.13
CA ILE A 7 -10.97 9.47 -6.28
C ILE A 7 -11.09 10.29 -7.57
N VAL A 8 -10.09 10.16 -8.43
CA VAL A 8 -10.06 10.72 -9.79
C VAL A 8 -9.89 9.56 -10.75
N GLY A 9 -10.82 9.37 -11.67
CA GLY A 9 -10.81 8.25 -12.61
C GLY A 9 -10.89 6.88 -11.93
N ASN A 10 -10.16 5.91 -12.44
CA ASN A 10 -10.21 4.53 -11.95
C ASN A 10 -9.30 4.34 -10.72
N PRO A 11 -9.84 4.00 -9.55
CA PRO A 11 -9.06 3.71 -8.35
C PRO A 11 -8.47 2.28 -8.38
N VAL A 12 -7.35 2.11 -7.68
CA VAL A 12 -6.76 0.80 -7.34
C VAL A 12 -6.34 0.85 -5.87
N LEU A 13 -6.76 -0.13 -5.09
CA LEU A 13 -6.27 -0.31 -3.71
C LEU A 13 -4.98 -1.12 -3.75
N VAL A 14 -3.91 -0.60 -3.14
CA VAL A 14 -2.60 -1.25 -3.07
C VAL A 14 -2.28 -1.59 -1.62
N VAL A 15 -2.23 -2.87 -1.31
CA VAL A 15 -1.87 -3.42 -0.01
C VAL A 15 -0.37 -3.66 0.00
N VAL A 16 0.37 -2.78 0.69
CA VAL A 16 1.83 -2.75 0.68
C VAL A 16 2.37 -3.56 1.85
N ASP A 17 2.95 -4.73 1.57
CA ASP A 17 3.75 -5.53 2.49
C ASP A 17 3.11 -5.76 3.87
N ILE A 18 1.78 -6.03 3.93
CA ILE A 18 1.14 -6.44 5.17
C ILE A 18 1.44 -7.94 5.39
N GLN A 19 2.61 -8.16 5.96
CA GLN A 19 3.18 -9.48 6.23
C GLN A 19 3.15 -9.79 7.74
N GLN A 20 3.13 -11.06 8.09
CA GLN A 20 3.03 -11.54 9.48
C GLN A 20 4.14 -10.99 10.38
N GLY A 21 5.29 -10.66 9.81
CA GLY A 21 6.43 -10.05 10.50
C GLY A 21 6.10 -8.73 11.20
N GLY A 22 5.13 -7.97 10.69
CA GLY A 22 4.69 -6.74 11.33
C GLY A 22 4.06 -6.92 12.72
N GLY A 23 3.62 -8.13 13.07
CA GLY A 23 3.12 -8.50 14.40
C GLY A 23 4.17 -9.18 15.29
N MET A 24 5.39 -9.40 14.80
CA MET A 24 6.46 -10.11 15.51
C MET A 24 7.46 -9.14 16.16
N PRO A 25 8.24 -9.57 17.15
CA PRO A 25 9.31 -8.76 17.71
C PRO A 25 10.34 -8.34 16.66
N VAL A 26 10.82 -7.09 16.71
CA VAL A 26 11.84 -6.54 15.79
C VAL A 26 13.08 -7.44 15.73
N ALA A 27 13.51 -8.02 16.86
CA ALA A 27 14.66 -8.91 16.93
C ALA A 27 14.51 -10.19 16.08
N ASP A 28 13.27 -10.60 15.79
CA ASP A 28 12.98 -11.84 15.05
C ASP A 28 12.82 -11.58 13.54
N VAL A 29 12.50 -10.33 13.16
CA VAL A 29 12.19 -9.98 11.76
C VAL A 29 13.23 -9.06 11.11
N GLY A 30 14.11 -8.45 11.89
CA GLY A 30 15.20 -7.61 11.37
C GLY A 30 14.81 -6.21 10.90
N ILE A 31 13.51 -5.86 10.94
CA ILE A 31 13.00 -4.56 10.49
C ILE A 31 12.39 -3.81 11.68
N PRO A 32 12.87 -2.58 12.01
CA PRO A 32 12.18 -1.71 12.94
C PRO A 32 10.77 -1.37 12.45
N HIS A 33 9.78 -1.47 13.33
CA HIS A 33 8.39 -1.12 12.99
C HIS A 33 7.64 -0.59 14.21
N MET A 34 6.64 0.25 13.93
CA MET A 34 5.74 0.81 14.95
C MET A 34 4.78 -0.26 15.49
N PRO A 35 4.35 -0.14 16.77
CA PRO A 35 3.26 -0.95 17.32
C PRO A 35 1.94 -0.70 16.55
N GLY A 36 0.90 -1.52 16.83
CA GLY A 36 -0.43 -1.34 16.24
C GLY A 36 -0.62 -2.09 14.91
N HIS A 37 0.16 -3.15 14.67
CA HIS A 37 0.02 -3.97 13.46
C HIS A 37 -1.38 -4.59 13.34
N ALA A 38 -1.90 -5.18 14.41
CA ALA A 38 -3.21 -5.85 14.40
C ALA A 38 -4.35 -4.89 14.03
N GLU A 39 -4.36 -3.68 14.58
CA GLU A 39 -5.36 -2.65 14.28
C GLU A 39 -5.27 -2.17 12.82
N ARG A 40 -4.06 -2.09 12.26
CA ARG A 40 -3.87 -1.77 10.83
C ARG A 40 -4.35 -2.91 9.92
N VAL A 41 -4.10 -4.16 10.30
CA VAL A 41 -4.63 -5.35 9.60
C VAL A 41 -6.15 -5.31 9.57
N GLU A 42 -6.82 -5.09 10.70
CA GLU A 42 -8.29 -4.98 10.77
C GLU A 42 -8.85 -3.87 9.85
N ARG A 43 -8.16 -2.72 9.76
CA ARG A 43 -8.58 -1.63 8.85
C ARG A 43 -8.36 -2.02 7.39
N ALA A 44 -7.22 -2.64 7.07
CA ALA A 44 -6.92 -3.11 5.73
C ALA A 44 -7.93 -4.17 5.26
N GLU A 45 -8.36 -5.09 6.14
CA GLU A 45 -9.42 -6.06 5.86
C GLU A 45 -10.74 -5.38 5.45
N LYS A 46 -11.15 -4.35 6.20
CA LYS A 46 -12.35 -3.57 5.88
C LYS A 46 -12.24 -2.87 4.53
N LEU A 47 -11.08 -2.26 4.26
CA LEU A 47 -10.82 -1.58 2.99
C LEU A 47 -10.79 -2.55 1.81
N VAL A 48 -10.14 -3.70 1.95
CA VAL A 48 -10.11 -4.74 0.92
C VAL A 48 -11.51 -5.30 0.65
N ALA A 49 -12.29 -5.57 1.71
CA ALA A 49 -13.67 -6.03 1.55
C ALA A 49 -14.54 -4.99 0.83
N ALA A 50 -14.42 -3.72 1.18
CA ALA A 50 -15.15 -2.63 0.54
C ALA A 50 -14.70 -2.40 -0.91
N ALA A 51 -13.39 -2.48 -1.20
CA ALA A 51 -12.86 -2.39 -2.56
C ALA A 51 -13.43 -3.50 -3.46
N ARG A 52 -13.44 -4.73 -2.95
CA ARG A 52 -14.03 -5.89 -3.66
C ARG A 52 -15.52 -5.71 -3.91
N ALA A 53 -16.27 -5.18 -2.95
CA ALA A 53 -17.70 -4.92 -3.11
C ALA A 53 -17.97 -3.82 -4.15
N ALA A 54 -17.10 -2.82 -4.24
CA ALA A 54 -17.19 -1.71 -5.19
C ALA A 54 -16.52 -1.99 -6.56
N ASP A 55 -16.14 -3.22 -6.85
CA ASP A 55 -15.39 -3.61 -8.06
C ASP A 55 -14.09 -2.80 -8.26
N VAL A 56 -13.49 -2.31 -7.16
CA VAL A 56 -12.19 -1.65 -7.16
C VAL A 56 -11.08 -2.70 -7.14
N PRO A 57 -10.20 -2.74 -8.16
CA PRO A 57 -9.11 -3.70 -8.19
C PRO A 57 -8.19 -3.59 -6.98
N VAL A 58 -7.76 -4.74 -6.45
CA VAL A 58 -6.82 -4.83 -5.33
C VAL A 58 -5.51 -5.42 -5.82
N VAL A 59 -4.40 -4.78 -5.47
CA VAL A 59 -3.04 -5.24 -5.75
C VAL A 59 -2.32 -5.46 -4.43
N PHE A 60 -1.78 -6.65 -4.23
CA PHE A 60 -1.02 -7.00 -3.03
C PHE A 60 0.46 -7.00 -3.35
N PHE A 61 1.24 -6.25 -2.60
CA PHE A 61 2.70 -6.36 -2.58
C PHE A 61 3.15 -7.29 -1.48
N GLN A 62 4.19 -8.04 -1.77
CA GLN A 62 4.92 -8.83 -0.80
C GLN A 62 6.42 -8.68 -1.05
N GLU A 63 7.15 -8.17 -0.08
CA GLU A 63 8.60 -8.18 -0.13
C GLU A 63 9.12 -9.56 0.23
N VAL A 64 9.93 -10.14 -0.66
CA VAL A 64 10.51 -11.47 -0.44
C VAL A 64 11.90 -11.52 -1.03
N HIS A 65 12.89 -11.93 -0.24
CA HIS A 65 14.26 -12.14 -0.67
C HIS A 65 14.62 -13.63 -0.71
N ARG A 66 15.56 -13.96 -1.58
CA ARG A 66 16.06 -15.34 -1.68
C ARG A 66 16.90 -15.71 -0.48
N PRO A 67 16.88 -16.97 -0.01
CA PRO A 67 17.74 -17.43 1.08
C PRO A 67 19.24 -17.22 0.85
N SER A 68 19.67 -17.15 -0.42
CA SER A 68 21.06 -16.86 -0.79
C SER A 68 21.48 -15.40 -0.56
N GLY A 69 20.52 -14.49 -0.34
CA GLY A 69 20.76 -13.06 -0.16
C GLY A 69 21.23 -12.31 -1.41
N VAL A 70 21.24 -12.97 -2.58
CA VAL A 70 21.79 -12.39 -3.83
C VAL A 70 20.97 -11.19 -4.34
N ASP A 71 19.71 -11.08 -3.94
CA ASP A 71 18.77 -10.06 -4.37
C ASP A 71 18.54 -8.95 -3.33
N PHE A 72 19.18 -9.01 -2.18
CA PHE A 72 19.29 -7.83 -1.32
C PHE A 72 20.06 -6.72 -2.05
N GLY A 73 19.56 -5.50 -1.91
CA GLY A 73 20.23 -4.32 -2.45
C GLY A 73 21.05 -3.62 -1.39
N ARG A 74 20.98 -2.30 -1.38
CA ARG A 74 21.64 -1.46 -0.38
C ARG A 74 20.78 -1.21 0.88
N GLU A 75 19.67 -1.86 1.00
CA GLU A 75 18.78 -1.80 2.16
C GLU A 75 19.43 -2.28 3.46
N LEU A 76 20.43 -3.18 3.34
CA LEU A 76 21.23 -3.64 4.47
C LEU A 76 22.35 -2.67 4.87
N ASP A 77 22.52 -1.54 4.17
CA ASP A 77 23.52 -0.52 4.52
C ASP A 77 23.11 0.34 5.73
N GLY A 78 21.83 0.31 6.09
CA GLY A 78 21.24 1.16 7.14
C GLY A 78 20.96 0.41 8.44
N THR A 79 19.76 0.63 8.96
CA THR A 79 19.30 0.09 10.26
C THR A 79 18.65 -1.28 10.12
N GLU A 80 18.20 -1.63 8.92
CA GLU A 80 17.52 -2.88 8.63
C GLU A 80 18.51 -4.05 8.60
N GLY A 81 18.16 -5.14 9.26
CA GLY A 81 18.89 -6.40 9.17
C GLY A 81 18.38 -7.25 8.00
N VAL A 82 18.85 -8.47 7.90
CA VAL A 82 18.32 -9.46 6.95
C VAL A 82 16.87 -9.75 7.31
N HIS A 83 15.95 -9.60 6.34
CA HIS A 83 14.51 -9.65 6.55
C HIS A 83 13.78 -10.23 5.33
N CYS A 84 12.50 -10.51 5.47
CA CYS A 84 11.61 -10.97 4.39
C CYS A 84 12.22 -12.10 3.53
N VAL A 85 12.94 -13.02 4.15
CA VAL A 85 13.58 -14.14 3.44
C VAL A 85 12.54 -15.24 3.18
N GLU A 86 12.51 -15.75 1.97
CA GLU A 86 11.61 -16.82 1.52
C GLU A 86 11.65 -18.02 2.49
N GLY A 87 10.46 -18.46 2.95
CA GLY A 87 10.30 -19.56 3.88
C GLY A 87 10.64 -19.25 5.35
N GLN A 88 11.00 -18.02 5.67
CA GLN A 88 11.21 -17.59 7.06
C GLN A 88 9.91 -17.12 7.71
N PRO A 89 9.75 -17.29 9.04
CA PRO A 89 8.64 -16.72 9.77
C PRO A 89 8.50 -15.22 9.51
N GLY A 90 7.26 -14.77 9.35
CA GLY A 90 6.99 -13.36 9.12
C GLY A 90 7.03 -12.90 7.66
N THR A 91 7.61 -13.67 6.73
CA THR A 91 7.68 -13.29 5.31
C THR A 91 6.32 -13.44 4.59
N ASP A 92 5.48 -14.38 5.00
CA ASP A 92 4.17 -14.58 4.40
C ASP A 92 3.21 -13.40 4.67
N LEU A 93 2.30 -13.16 3.70
CA LEU A 93 1.21 -12.21 3.91
C LEU A 93 0.34 -12.61 5.10
N GLU A 94 -0.28 -11.63 5.74
CA GLU A 94 -1.29 -11.90 6.76
C GLU A 94 -2.39 -12.82 6.19
N PRO A 95 -2.79 -13.86 6.94
CA PRO A 95 -3.74 -14.88 6.42
C PRO A 95 -5.07 -14.30 5.96
N SER A 96 -5.53 -13.23 6.59
CA SER A 96 -6.78 -12.54 6.27
C SER A 96 -6.67 -11.56 5.07
N LEU A 97 -5.44 -11.23 4.65
CA LEU A 97 -5.13 -10.29 3.57
C LEU A 97 -4.43 -10.99 2.40
N ARG A 98 -4.90 -12.18 2.03
CA ARG A 98 -4.40 -12.90 0.86
C ARG A 98 -5.18 -12.50 -0.40
N PRO A 99 -4.47 -12.40 -1.54
CA PRO A 99 -5.12 -12.14 -2.82
C PRO A 99 -6.05 -13.31 -3.21
N LEU A 100 -7.17 -12.98 -3.84
CA LEU A 100 -8.02 -13.95 -4.53
C LEU A 100 -7.34 -14.42 -5.84
N PRO A 101 -7.78 -15.54 -6.46
CA PRO A 101 -7.13 -16.10 -7.64
C PRO A 101 -7.03 -15.16 -8.86
N ASP A 102 -7.92 -14.18 -8.97
CA ASP A 102 -8.00 -13.18 -10.03
C ASP A 102 -7.46 -11.81 -9.62
N GLU A 103 -6.96 -11.66 -8.40
CA GLU A 103 -6.29 -10.46 -7.93
C GLU A 103 -4.78 -10.49 -8.17
N PHE A 104 -4.17 -9.32 -8.14
CA PHE A 104 -2.75 -9.18 -8.43
C PHE A 104 -1.90 -9.36 -7.17
N HIS A 105 -1.01 -10.35 -7.19
CA HIS A 105 0.02 -10.56 -6.18
C HIS A 105 1.39 -10.28 -6.81
N ILE A 106 2.01 -9.20 -6.37
CA ILE A 106 3.31 -8.73 -6.88
C ILE A 106 4.37 -8.93 -5.82
N VAL A 107 5.28 -9.86 -6.09
CA VAL A 107 6.45 -10.10 -5.26
C VAL A 107 7.56 -9.12 -5.66
N LYS A 108 8.03 -8.31 -4.73
CA LYS A 108 9.04 -7.29 -4.98
C LYS A 108 10.33 -7.53 -4.20
N ARG A 109 11.44 -6.93 -4.66
CA ARG A 109 12.79 -7.01 -4.11
C ARG A 109 13.35 -5.62 -3.79
N ARG A 110 12.54 -4.59 -3.88
CA ARG A 110 12.92 -3.19 -3.63
C ARG A 110 11.75 -2.49 -2.95
N TYR A 111 12.02 -1.37 -2.33
CA TYR A 111 11.02 -0.60 -1.59
C TYR A 111 9.82 -0.23 -2.46
N SER A 112 10.07 0.45 -3.59
CA SER A 112 8.99 0.81 -4.50
C SER A 112 8.45 -0.39 -5.27
N GLY A 113 7.13 -0.50 -5.34
CA GLY A 113 6.44 -1.49 -6.15
C GLY A 113 6.69 -1.36 -7.65
N PHE A 114 7.24 -0.25 -8.13
CA PHE A 114 7.56 -0.04 -9.55
C PHE A 114 8.91 -0.61 -9.97
N ILE A 115 9.79 -0.94 -9.02
CA ILE A 115 11.17 -1.33 -9.33
C ILE A 115 11.28 -2.85 -9.50
N GLY A 116 11.53 -3.26 -10.74
CA GLY A 116 11.77 -4.67 -11.09
C GLY A 116 10.54 -5.56 -10.99
N THR A 117 9.34 -4.99 -11.12
CA THR A 117 8.05 -5.70 -11.10
C THR A 117 7.23 -5.37 -12.35
N ASP A 118 6.10 -6.03 -12.50
CA ASP A 118 5.10 -5.76 -13.54
C ASP A 118 4.01 -4.74 -13.12
N PHE A 119 4.16 -4.08 -11.97
CA PHE A 119 3.15 -3.19 -11.41
C PHE A 119 2.70 -2.09 -12.39
N ASP A 120 3.64 -1.46 -13.10
CA ASP A 120 3.33 -0.44 -14.11
C ASP A 120 2.51 -1.00 -15.29
N ILE A 121 2.75 -2.26 -15.67
CA ILE A 121 1.96 -2.96 -16.72
C ILE A 121 0.54 -3.20 -16.21
N VAL A 122 0.39 -3.68 -14.98
CA VAL A 122 -0.90 -3.93 -14.32
C VAL A 122 -1.72 -2.65 -14.25
N LEU A 123 -1.13 -1.55 -13.74
CA LEU A 123 -1.82 -0.26 -13.62
C LEU A 123 -2.32 0.28 -14.96
N ARG A 124 -1.52 0.14 -16.01
CA ARG A 124 -1.94 0.51 -17.37
C ARG A 124 -3.08 -0.35 -17.89
N GLY A 125 -3.02 -1.66 -17.64
CA GLY A 125 -4.10 -2.59 -17.99
C GLY A 125 -5.42 -2.22 -17.30
N LEU A 126 -5.36 -1.85 -16.03
CA LEU A 126 -6.49 -1.39 -15.23
C LEU A 126 -6.94 0.05 -15.57
N ARG A 127 -6.20 0.77 -16.41
CA ARG A 127 -6.40 2.21 -16.69
C ARG A 127 -6.46 3.02 -15.39
N ALA A 128 -5.63 2.65 -14.43
CA ALA A 128 -5.58 3.28 -13.12
C ALA A 128 -5.30 4.78 -13.22
N SER A 129 -5.93 5.57 -12.38
CA SER A 129 -5.68 7.00 -12.24
C SER A 129 -5.43 7.39 -10.78
N THR A 130 -6.10 6.72 -9.83
CA THR A 130 -5.90 6.93 -8.39
C THR A 130 -5.38 5.65 -7.75
N LEU A 131 -4.29 5.78 -6.98
CA LEU A 131 -3.75 4.70 -6.15
C LEU A 131 -4.04 5.01 -4.68
N ILE A 132 -4.59 4.03 -3.95
CA ILE A 132 -4.88 4.13 -2.53
C ILE A 132 -3.94 3.16 -1.82
N LEU A 133 -3.00 3.69 -1.02
CA LEU A 133 -1.94 2.91 -0.38
C LEU A 133 -2.26 2.65 1.09
N VAL A 134 -2.17 1.37 1.50
CA VAL A 134 -2.24 0.90 2.89
C VAL A 134 -1.05 -0.02 3.18
N GLY A 135 -0.69 -0.20 4.45
CA GLY A 135 0.35 -1.16 4.85
C GLY A 135 1.63 -0.54 5.39
N GLY A 136 2.79 -1.02 4.97
CA GLY A 136 4.06 -0.60 5.58
C GLY A 136 5.30 -0.84 4.69
N LEU A 137 6.43 -0.27 5.11
CA LEU A 137 6.55 0.79 6.11
C LEU A 137 6.21 2.14 5.49
N THR A 138 5.57 3.03 6.25
CA THR A 138 5.14 4.36 5.76
C THR A 138 6.29 5.15 5.16
N ASP A 139 7.44 5.17 5.83
CA ASP A 139 8.65 5.92 5.47
C ASP A 139 9.54 5.18 4.46
N VAL A 140 9.21 3.94 4.12
CA VAL A 140 9.99 3.09 3.21
C VAL A 140 9.12 2.68 2.01
N CYS A 141 8.55 1.47 1.99
CA CYS A 141 7.87 0.93 0.82
C CYS A 141 6.66 1.76 0.36
N VAL A 142 5.88 2.30 1.31
CA VAL A 142 4.74 3.17 1.00
C VAL A 142 5.23 4.50 0.41
N HIS A 143 6.22 5.15 1.05
CA HIS A 143 6.74 6.45 0.59
C HIS A 143 7.41 6.35 -0.78
N TYR A 144 8.27 5.35 -1.00
CA TYR A 144 8.94 5.18 -2.29
C TYR A 144 7.96 4.80 -3.41
N THR A 145 6.96 3.97 -3.12
CA THR A 145 5.88 3.68 -4.07
C THR A 145 5.04 4.93 -4.36
N PHE A 146 4.73 5.74 -3.34
CA PHE A 146 4.03 7.01 -3.49
C PHE A 146 4.80 7.97 -4.41
N ALA A 147 6.10 8.17 -4.13
CA ALA A 147 6.93 9.09 -4.90
C ALA A 147 7.05 8.65 -6.37
N ASP A 148 7.24 7.37 -6.62
CA ASP A 148 7.30 6.81 -7.97
C ASP A 148 5.97 6.90 -8.71
N ALA A 149 4.85 6.68 -8.03
CA ALA A 149 3.52 6.84 -8.58
C ALA A 149 3.23 8.31 -8.93
N HIS A 150 3.55 9.23 -8.02
CA HIS A 150 3.36 10.66 -8.23
C HIS A 150 4.15 11.17 -9.46
N GLN A 151 5.40 10.71 -9.63
CA GLN A 151 6.23 11.05 -10.80
C GLN A 151 5.75 10.41 -12.12
N ARG A 152 4.80 9.47 -12.05
CA ARG A 152 4.11 8.85 -13.20
C ARG A 152 2.70 9.38 -13.40
N ASP A 153 2.40 10.54 -12.82
CA ASP A 153 1.13 11.28 -12.94
C ASP A 153 -0.09 10.58 -12.32
N TYR A 154 0.10 9.61 -11.40
CA TYR A 154 -1.01 9.06 -10.62
C TYR A 154 -1.43 10.01 -9.49
N TYR A 155 -2.74 10.07 -9.24
CA TYR A 155 -3.25 10.59 -7.98
C TYR A 155 -3.03 9.54 -6.91
N VAL A 156 -2.31 9.89 -5.83
CA VAL A 156 -2.01 8.93 -4.77
C VAL A 156 -2.66 9.36 -3.47
N ARG A 157 -3.26 8.40 -2.77
CA ARG A 157 -3.82 8.57 -1.43
C ARG A 157 -3.13 7.60 -0.50
N VAL A 158 -2.72 8.07 0.65
CA VAL A 158 -2.17 7.25 1.73
C VAL A 158 -3.16 7.24 2.90
N VAL A 159 -3.53 6.04 3.35
CA VAL A 159 -4.51 5.89 4.43
C VAL A 159 -3.77 5.93 5.76
N THR A 160 -3.77 7.09 6.40
CA THR A 160 -2.87 7.43 7.52
C THR A 160 -3.02 6.54 8.75
N ASP A 161 -4.22 6.07 9.04
CA ASP A 161 -4.53 5.15 10.13
C ASP A 161 -4.44 3.66 9.74
N CYS A 162 -4.07 3.38 8.46
CA CYS A 162 -3.87 2.03 7.92
C CYS A 162 -2.44 1.83 7.39
N VAL A 163 -1.51 2.76 7.67
CA VAL A 163 -0.08 2.62 7.41
C VAL A 163 0.72 2.72 8.71
N GLY A 164 1.89 2.08 8.77
CA GLY A 164 2.78 2.15 9.92
C GLY A 164 4.23 2.22 9.47
N GLY A 165 5.04 3.08 10.12
CA GLY A 165 6.43 3.33 9.77
C GLY A 165 7.43 2.54 10.61
N SER A 166 8.72 2.79 10.36
CA SER A 166 9.81 2.25 11.15
C SER A 166 9.86 2.86 12.56
N SER A 167 9.42 4.09 12.70
CA SER A 167 9.26 4.82 13.96
C SER A 167 8.18 5.90 13.80
N GLN A 168 7.63 6.41 14.92
CA GLN A 168 6.64 7.48 14.88
C GLN A 168 7.18 8.72 14.16
N TYR A 169 8.42 9.13 14.48
CA TYR A 169 9.04 10.30 13.87
C TYR A 169 9.17 10.18 12.34
N LEU A 170 9.65 9.03 11.84
CA LEU A 170 9.82 8.82 10.41
C LEU A 170 8.48 8.64 9.69
N HIS A 171 7.51 7.99 10.34
CA HIS A 171 6.13 7.92 9.86
C HIS A 171 5.54 9.32 9.63
N ASP A 172 5.59 10.19 10.64
CA ASP A 172 5.04 11.55 10.57
C ASP A 172 5.76 12.39 9.49
N ALA A 173 7.09 12.27 9.40
CA ALA A 173 7.89 12.96 8.40
C ALA A 173 7.54 12.50 6.96
N ALA A 174 7.35 11.20 6.76
CA ALA A 174 6.97 10.65 5.45
C ALA A 174 5.57 11.10 5.04
N LEU A 175 4.60 11.08 5.96
CA LEU A 175 3.24 11.58 5.70
C LEU A 175 3.27 13.08 5.33
N ALA A 176 4.06 13.88 6.04
CA ALA A 176 4.21 15.30 5.72
C ALA A 176 4.86 15.53 4.34
N ALA A 177 5.84 14.70 3.97
CA ALA A 177 6.47 14.75 2.65
C ALA A 177 5.49 14.38 1.52
N MET A 178 4.68 13.35 1.71
CA MET A 178 3.65 12.94 0.74
C MET A 178 2.58 14.03 0.56
N GLU A 179 2.14 14.67 1.65
CA GLU A 179 1.17 15.78 1.59
C GLU A 179 1.77 17.02 0.90
N TYR A 180 3.07 17.28 1.08
CA TYR A 180 3.78 18.37 0.38
C TYR A 180 3.81 18.14 -1.14
N LEU A 181 4.06 16.89 -1.57
CA LEU A 181 4.09 16.55 -2.99
C LEU A 181 2.70 16.60 -3.63
N GLN A 182 1.67 16.19 -2.89
CA GLN A 182 0.30 16.16 -3.38
C GLN A 182 -0.68 16.53 -2.27
N THR A 183 -1.17 17.76 -2.29
CA THR A 183 -2.17 18.25 -1.33
C THR A 183 -3.42 17.36 -1.34
N GLY A 184 -3.81 16.87 -0.17
CA GLY A 184 -4.91 15.93 0.01
C GLY A 184 -4.50 14.48 -0.27
N ALA A 185 -3.22 14.15 -0.21
CA ALA A 185 -2.73 12.78 -0.26
C ALA A 185 -3.14 11.98 0.97
N GLN A 186 -3.14 12.61 2.15
CA GLN A 186 -3.50 11.95 3.40
C GLN A 186 -5.01 11.76 3.50
N ARG A 187 -5.44 10.52 3.81
CA ARG A 187 -6.84 10.14 4.00
C ARG A 187 -6.95 9.17 5.18
N THR A 188 -8.15 9.07 5.74
CA THR A 188 -8.46 8.08 6.76
C THR A 188 -9.17 6.87 6.17
N THR A 189 -9.19 5.76 6.90
CA THR A 189 -9.96 4.56 6.55
C THR A 189 -11.43 4.91 6.27
N ASP A 190 -12.06 5.71 7.14
CA ASP A 190 -13.48 6.07 7.01
C ASP A 190 -13.76 6.89 5.74
N GLU A 191 -12.85 7.81 5.36
CA GLU A 191 -12.99 8.58 4.11
C GLU A 191 -12.94 7.67 2.88
N ILE A 192 -12.04 6.68 2.86
CA ILE A 192 -11.93 5.75 1.74
C ILE A 192 -13.14 4.82 1.68
N LEU A 193 -13.60 4.29 2.83
CA LEU A 193 -14.81 3.47 2.89
C LEU A 193 -16.03 4.22 2.36
N ALA A 194 -16.21 5.48 2.76
CA ALA A 194 -17.29 6.33 2.25
C ALA A 194 -17.20 6.52 0.73
N ALA A 195 -15.99 6.75 0.20
CA ALA A 195 -15.77 6.91 -1.23
C ALA A 195 -16.07 5.62 -2.03
N PHE A 196 -15.75 4.44 -1.49
CA PHE A 196 -16.10 3.18 -2.14
C PHE A 196 -17.61 2.93 -2.18
N VAL A 197 -18.34 3.27 -1.11
CA VAL A 197 -19.81 3.21 -1.10
C VAL A 197 -20.42 4.12 -2.18
N GLU A 198 -19.83 5.29 -2.45
CA GLU A 198 -20.30 6.17 -3.53
C GLU A 198 -20.09 5.55 -4.92
N LEU A 199 -19.04 4.74 -5.11
CA LEU A 199 -18.78 4.03 -6.38
C LEU A 199 -19.78 2.88 -6.63
N GLU A 200 -20.28 2.21 -5.57
CA GLU A 200 -21.27 1.13 -5.68
C GLU A 200 -22.63 1.64 -6.15
N GLN A 201 -22.94 2.93 -5.95
CA GLN A 201 -24.21 3.48 -6.36
C GLN A 201 -24.23 3.69 -7.87
N PRO A 202 -25.20 3.10 -8.62
CA PRO A 202 -25.32 3.38 -10.04
C PRO A 202 -25.56 4.89 -10.20
N VAL A 203 -24.75 5.51 -11.07
CA VAL A 203 -24.99 6.90 -11.48
C VAL A 203 -26.40 6.93 -12.08
N LEU A 204 -27.37 7.46 -11.33
CA LEU A 204 -28.67 7.79 -11.87
C LEU A 204 -28.42 8.91 -12.87
N GLU A 205 -28.14 8.54 -14.13
CA GLU A 205 -28.16 9.49 -15.23
C GLU A 205 -29.50 10.23 -15.17
N GLY A 206 -29.43 11.48 -14.75
CA GLY A 206 -30.58 12.35 -14.71
C GLY A 206 -31.20 12.39 -16.09
N ALA A 207 -32.37 11.77 -16.21
CA ALA A 207 -33.24 11.95 -17.33
C ALA A 207 -33.57 13.46 -17.44
N THR A 208 -32.82 14.15 -18.27
CA THR A 208 -33.22 15.45 -18.78
C THR A 208 -33.73 15.25 -20.22
N ARG A 209 -35.03 15.39 -20.35
CA ARG A 209 -35.72 15.47 -21.62
C ARG A 209 -35.34 16.73 -22.38
#